data_00e20630d3e5a99a6ad93ad0b9907f4f
#
_entry.id   00e20630d3e5a99a6ad93ad0b9907f4f
#
_cell.length_a   1.000
_cell.length_b   1.000
_cell.length_c   1.000
_cell.angle_alpha   90.00
_cell.angle_beta   90.00
_cell.angle_gamma   90.00
#
_symmetry.space_group_name_H-M   'P 1'
#
loop_
_entity.id
_entity.type
_entity.pdbx_description
1 polymer ?
#
loop_
_entity_poly.entity_id
_entity_poly.type
_entity_poly.pdbx_seq_one_letter_code
_entity_poly.pdbx_strand_id
1 'polypeptide(L)'
;MRRPHNRRDFIKTSAAIGAGYWVAGGTSLKASISANEEIRFACIGIDGKGSSDSNDAKNNGKVVAICDIDDGFLDKAQKAFPDAKRFNDYRKLLEEMDKSFDAVTVSTPDHMHAVVAAQAMKMGKHCFCQKPLTHSIEEARVLGNIAREQKVVTQMGNQGTADSTLRLSAALIKKGEIGKIKEVHVWTNRPVWPQSKGLQVKTAAPPASIHWDLWVGGAKKHEYSPEIHPFKWRGFWAFGTGALGDMACHTFNMPFMALNLRNPTSVEAVCDEHDGVMYPKSSQIHFVFPDLDGRPGLNVYWYDGGRMPPAEVLAGCPKAKNGDREVPFNSGSVIVGEKGKLFSPGDYGGDAANTGLVFGNEFKNQREYARGVEYVRSPGHFVEFANAIKGEGAAVSNFPDYAGPLSETILLGNLALLAGKKVEWDASMMVAKDASPEVAELVRHQYQNGYSL
;
A
#
# COMPACT_ATOMS: atom_id res chain seq x y z
N MET A 1 -45.56 -1.67 -10.68
CA MET A 1 -44.72 -0.77 -11.48
C MET A 1 -43.58 -0.23 -10.61
N ARG A 2 -42.33 -0.68 -10.77
CA ARG A 2 -41.18 -0.14 -10.07
C ARG A 2 -40.74 1.13 -10.78
N ARG A 3 -40.65 2.27 -10.04
CA ARG A 3 -40.09 3.52 -10.56
C ARG A 3 -38.60 3.33 -10.91
N PRO A 4 -38.14 3.81 -12.06
CA PRO A 4 -36.72 3.76 -12.38
C PRO A 4 -35.92 4.62 -11.38
N HIS A 5 -34.91 4.04 -10.74
CA HIS A 5 -33.98 4.78 -9.90
C HIS A 5 -33.24 5.79 -10.77
N ASN A 6 -33.32 7.06 -10.40
CA ASN A 6 -32.58 8.10 -11.11
C ASN A 6 -31.15 8.24 -10.52
N ARG A 7 -30.28 8.89 -11.28
CA ARG A 7 -28.85 9.09 -10.91
C ARG A 7 -28.68 9.75 -9.53
N ARG A 8 -29.62 10.58 -9.12
CA ARG A 8 -29.60 11.30 -7.85
C ARG A 8 -29.94 10.40 -6.64
N ASP A 9 -30.82 9.43 -6.82
CA ASP A 9 -31.19 8.45 -5.78
C ASP A 9 -30.06 7.43 -5.60
N PHE A 10 -29.37 7.05 -6.69
CA PHE A 10 -28.17 6.21 -6.64
C PHE A 10 -27.05 6.90 -5.85
N ILE A 11 -26.78 8.18 -6.11
CA ILE A 11 -25.75 8.98 -5.40
C ILE A 11 -26.10 9.13 -3.90
N LYS A 12 -27.37 9.37 -3.56
CA LYS A 12 -27.82 9.50 -2.16
C LYS A 12 -27.73 8.18 -1.41
N THR A 13 -28.07 7.07 -2.04
CA THR A 13 -28.01 5.73 -1.44
C THR A 13 -26.55 5.29 -1.28
N SER A 14 -25.68 5.57 -2.25
CA SER A 14 -24.23 5.30 -2.15
C SER A 14 -23.54 6.13 -1.06
N ALA A 15 -23.93 7.39 -0.88
CA ALA A 15 -23.42 8.26 0.18
C ALA A 15 -23.90 7.83 1.58
N ALA A 16 -25.14 7.35 1.72
CA ALA A 16 -25.68 6.87 3.00
C ALA A 16 -25.09 5.52 3.41
N ILE A 17 -24.84 4.62 2.46
CA ILE A 17 -24.20 3.32 2.69
C ILE A 17 -22.71 3.52 2.99
N GLY A 18 -22.04 4.46 2.33
CA GLY A 18 -20.66 4.83 2.60
C GLY A 18 -20.45 5.34 4.04
N ALA A 19 -21.36 6.12 4.58
CA ALA A 19 -21.27 6.66 5.94
C ALA A 19 -21.39 5.58 7.04
N GLY A 20 -22.12 4.49 6.79
CA GLY A 20 -22.23 3.37 7.75
C GLY A 20 -21.07 2.37 7.68
N TYR A 21 -20.28 2.39 6.59
CA TYR A 21 -19.19 1.44 6.34
C TYR A 21 -17.81 1.94 6.80
N TRP A 22 -17.65 3.26 6.91
CA TRP A 22 -16.42 3.92 7.29
C TRP A 22 -16.66 4.65 8.62
N VAL A 23 -16.05 4.13 9.67
CA VAL A 23 -16.06 4.74 10.99
C VAL A 23 -15.63 6.19 10.87
N ALA A 24 -16.57 7.06 11.17
CA ALA A 24 -16.44 8.46 11.56
C ALA A 24 -15.23 9.25 11.00
N GLY A 25 -15.45 10.10 10.03
CA GLY A 25 -14.57 11.20 9.76
C GLY A 25 -14.31 11.58 8.30
N GLY A 26 -14.78 10.82 7.32
CA GLY A 26 -14.68 11.25 5.94
C GLY A 26 -15.55 12.45 5.64
N THR A 27 -15.03 13.67 5.86
CA THR A 27 -15.65 14.87 5.29
C THR A 27 -15.62 14.73 3.78
N SER A 28 -16.77 14.75 3.13
CA SER A 28 -16.81 14.86 1.67
C SER A 28 -16.09 16.15 1.30
N LEU A 29 -14.90 16.01 0.72
CA LEU A 29 -14.19 17.15 0.18
C LEU A 29 -15.04 17.77 -0.92
N LYS A 30 -15.16 19.10 -0.91
CA LYS A 30 -15.80 19.80 -2.04
C LYS A 30 -14.96 19.52 -3.29
N ALA A 31 -15.63 19.31 -4.43
CA ALA A 31 -14.96 19.21 -5.70
C ALA A 31 -13.97 20.37 -5.87
N SER A 32 -12.71 20.04 -6.19
CA SER A 32 -11.68 21.06 -6.41
C SER A 32 -11.68 21.56 -7.84
N ILE A 33 -12.21 20.74 -8.75
CA ILE A 33 -12.42 21.07 -10.16
C ILE A 33 -13.87 20.70 -10.54
N SER A 34 -14.39 21.36 -11.58
CA SER A 34 -15.70 21.02 -12.12
C SER A 34 -15.71 19.59 -12.67
N ALA A 35 -16.85 18.88 -12.54
CA ALA A 35 -17.00 17.53 -13.11
C ALA A 35 -16.72 17.46 -14.62
N ASN A 36 -16.86 18.59 -15.32
CA ASN A 36 -16.61 18.69 -16.77
C ASN A 36 -15.17 19.13 -17.12
N GLU A 37 -14.35 19.50 -16.14
CA GLU A 37 -12.97 19.87 -16.36
C GLU A 37 -12.07 18.63 -16.39
N GLU A 38 -11.07 18.67 -17.27
CA GLU A 38 -10.07 17.63 -17.39
C GLU A 38 -9.02 17.79 -16.30
N ILE A 39 -8.73 16.72 -15.53
CA ILE A 39 -7.68 16.70 -14.52
C ILE A 39 -6.33 16.73 -15.22
N ARG A 40 -5.45 17.66 -14.83
CA ARG A 40 -4.08 17.75 -15.33
C ARG A 40 -3.14 17.05 -14.36
N PHE A 41 -2.38 16.06 -14.84
CA PHE A 41 -1.47 15.26 -14.04
C PHE A 41 -0.01 15.59 -14.32
N ALA A 42 0.81 15.65 -13.25
CA ALA A 42 2.26 15.57 -13.31
C ALA A 42 2.70 14.18 -12.78
N CYS A 43 3.40 13.40 -13.61
CA CYS A 43 3.78 12.02 -13.28
C CYS A 43 5.25 11.96 -12.88
N ILE A 44 5.54 11.50 -11.66
CA ILE A 44 6.87 11.44 -11.04
C ILE A 44 7.26 9.99 -10.79
N GLY A 45 8.35 9.52 -11.44
CA GLY A 45 8.68 8.12 -11.62
C GLY A 45 7.78 7.51 -12.70
N ILE A 46 8.33 7.29 -13.91
CA ILE A 46 7.50 7.00 -15.09
C ILE A 46 7.84 5.68 -15.79
N ASP A 47 8.75 4.89 -15.25
CA ASP A 47 9.02 3.53 -15.73
C ASP A 47 8.50 2.46 -14.75
N GLY A 48 8.51 1.19 -15.15
CA GLY A 48 7.99 0.10 -14.37
C GLY A 48 6.53 0.32 -13.97
N LYS A 49 6.24 0.36 -12.66
CA LYS A 49 4.88 0.65 -12.17
C LYS A 49 4.42 2.06 -12.51
N GLY A 50 5.34 3.02 -12.55
CA GLY A 50 5.06 4.41 -12.94
C GLY A 50 4.55 4.53 -14.37
N SER A 51 4.97 3.66 -15.28
CA SER A 51 4.41 3.61 -16.65
C SER A 51 2.92 3.25 -16.63
N SER A 52 2.51 2.28 -15.81
CA SER A 52 1.10 1.93 -15.61
C SER A 52 0.30 3.09 -15.04
N ASP A 53 0.82 3.73 -13.97
CA ASP A 53 0.13 4.83 -13.27
C ASP A 53 0.01 6.07 -14.16
N SER A 54 1.03 6.36 -14.98
CA SER A 54 0.99 7.45 -15.96
C SER A 54 -0.03 7.19 -17.07
N ASN A 55 -0.21 5.93 -17.49
CA ASN A 55 -1.27 5.56 -18.43
C ASN A 55 -2.67 5.65 -17.77
N ASP A 56 -2.81 5.28 -16.51
CA ASP A 56 -4.04 5.47 -15.75
C ASP A 56 -4.38 6.97 -15.63
N ALA A 57 -3.39 7.82 -15.38
CA ALA A 57 -3.54 9.27 -15.37
C ALA A 57 -4.01 9.80 -16.74
N LYS A 58 -3.41 9.33 -17.85
CA LYS A 58 -3.83 9.66 -19.22
C LYS A 58 -5.26 9.25 -19.52
N ASN A 59 -5.68 8.09 -19.02
CA ASN A 59 -7.04 7.58 -19.24
C ASN A 59 -8.11 8.33 -18.44
N ASN A 60 -7.71 9.08 -17.40
CA ASN A 60 -8.60 9.81 -16.51
C ASN A 60 -8.40 11.34 -16.56
N GLY A 61 -7.52 11.84 -17.42
CA GLY A 61 -7.21 13.25 -17.59
C GLY A 61 -6.05 13.46 -18.56
N LYS A 62 -5.35 14.57 -18.43
CA LYS A 62 -4.21 14.95 -19.30
C LYS A 62 -2.90 14.90 -18.52
N VAL A 63 -1.90 14.16 -19.02
CA VAL A 63 -0.53 14.21 -18.51
C VAL A 63 0.17 15.44 -19.11
N VAL A 64 0.49 16.42 -18.27
CA VAL A 64 1.11 17.70 -18.68
C VAL A 64 2.60 17.79 -18.36
N ALA A 65 3.09 16.96 -17.44
CA ALA A 65 4.51 16.86 -17.09
C ALA A 65 4.90 15.44 -16.73
N ILE A 66 6.14 15.06 -17.04
CA ILE A 66 6.76 13.78 -16.69
C ILE A 66 8.12 14.04 -16.04
N CYS A 67 8.43 13.28 -14.99
CA CYS A 67 9.68 13.40 -14.26
C CYS A 67 10.29 12.04 -13.95
N ASP A 68 11.56 11.87 -14.27
CA ASP A 68 12.35 10.70 -13.88
C ASP A 68 13.83 11.07 -13.81
N ILE A 69 14.59 10.36 -12.98
CA ILE A 69 16.04 10.56 -12.86
C ILE A 69 16.83 9.87 -13.98
N ASP A 70 16.18 9.05 -14.79
CA ASP A 70 16.79 8.38 -15.94
C ASP A 70 16.28 8.96 -17.25
N ASP A 71 17.20 9.55 -18.02
CA ASP A 71 16.89 10.17 -19.31
C ASP A 71 16.33 9.17 -20.32
N GLY A 72 16.78 7.89 -20.26
CA GLY A 72 16.25 6.82 -21.11
C GLY A 72 14.79 6.50 -20.82
N PHE A 73 14.36 6.55 -19.56
CA PHE A 73 12.95 6.40 -19.19
C PHE A 73 12.13 7.59 -19.65
N LEU A 74 12.66 8.81 -19.52
CA LEU A 74 12.02 10.01 -20.07
C LEU A 74 11.87 9.94 -21.58
N ASP A 75 12.88 9.50 -22.34
CA ASP A 75 12.80 9.34 -23.79
C ASP A 75 11.74 8.33 -24.22
N LYS A 76 11.59 7.25 -23.48
CA LYS A 76 10.54 6.24 -23.69
C LYS A 76 9.15 6.83 -23.41
N ALA A 77 8.98 7.49 -22.28
CA ALA A 77 7.70 8.07 -21.86
C ALA A 77 7.26 9.23 -22.75
N GLN A 78 8.19 10.05 -23.25
CA GLN A 78 7.88 11.17 -24.16
C GLN A 78 7.14 10.71 -25.43
N LYS A 79 7.38 9.46 -25.88
CA LYS A 79 6.64 8.90 -27.05
C LYS A 79 5.17 8.67 -26.73
N ALA A 80 4.84 8.36 -25.48
CA ALA A 80 3.46 8.17 -25.02
C ALA A 80 2.79 9.48 -24.60
N PHE A 81 3.58 10.48 -24.20
CA PHE A 81 3.15 11.80 -23.71
C PHE A 81 3.91 12.91 -24.44
N PRO A 82 3.72 13.09 -25.78
CA PRO A 82 4.55 13.99 -26.59
C PRO A 82 4.48 15.46 -26.17
N ASP A 83 3.36 15.90 -25.61
CA ASP A 83 3.12 17.28 -25.18
C ASP A 83 3.52 17.54 -23.71
N ALA A 84 3.93 16.52 -22.97
CA ALA A 84 4.30 16.65 -21.56
C ALA A 84 5.68 17.29 -21.42
N LYS A 85 5.82 18.27 -20.52
CA LYS A 85 7.12 18.87 -20.18
C LYS A 85 7.95 17.88 -19.37
N ARG A 86 9.26 17.78 -19.65
CA ARG A 86 10.19 16.82 -19.05
C ARG A 86 11.02 17.45 -17.94
N PHE A 87 11.25 16.67 -16.88
CA PHE A 87 12.09 17.05 -15.74
C PHE A 87 12.87 15.85 -15.22
N ASN A 88 14.09 16.06 -14.72
CA ASN A 88 14.82 15.07 -13.95
C ASN A 88 14.63 15.28 -12.43
N ASP A 89 14.45 16.52 -12.00
CA ASP A 89 14.23 16.90 -10.61
C ASP A 89 12.76 17.27 -10.38
N TYR A 90 12.06 16.51 -9.56
CA TYR A 90 10.66 16.77 -9.25
C TYR A 90 10.44 18.13 -8.57
N ARG A 91 11.43 18.65 -7.82
CA ARG A 91 11.32 19.96 -7.16
C ARG A 91 11.21 21.08 -8.20
N LYS A 92 12.00 20.99 -9.28
CA LYS A 92 11.90 21.92 -10.41
C LYS A 92 10.56 21.78 -11.14
N LEU A 93 10.07 20.55 -11.31
CA LEU A 93 8.73 20.33 -11.86
C LEU A 93 7.67 21.04 -11.04
N LEU A 94 7.66 20.82 -9.72
CA LEU A 94 6.68 21.42 -8.81
C LEU A 94 6.76 22.96 -8.85
N GLU A 95 7.96 23.53 -8.81
CA GLU A 95 8.19 24.98 -8.85
C GLU A 95 7.74 25.61 -10.18
N GLU A 96 8.21 25.07 -11.31
CA GLU A 96 7.96 25.66 -12.62
C GLU A 96 6.55 25.43 -13.15
N MET A 97 5.87 24.36 -12.70
CA MET A 97 4.59 23.93 -13.24
C MET A 97 3.41 24.13 -12.26
N ASP A 98 3.63 24.77 -11.11
CA ASP A 98 2.64 24.86 -10.01
C ASP A 98 1.19 25.12 -10.48
N LYS A 99 0.99 26.10 -11.38
CA LYS A 99 -0.36 26.44 -11.88
C LYS A 99 -0.84 25.57 -13.05
N SER A 100 -0.03 24.61 -13.49
CA SER A 100 -0.25 23.87 -14.73
C SER A 100 -0.78 22.47 -14.52
N PHE A 101 -0.84 21.98 -13.26
CA PHE A 101 -1.37 20.65 -12.91
C PHE A 101 -2.18 20.70 -11.63
N ASP A 102 -3.05 19.70 -11.47
CA ASP A 102 -4.01 19.56 -10.36
C ASP A 102 -3.64 18.40 -9.45
N ALA A 103 -3.03 17.36 -10.01
CA ALA A 103 -2.70 16.13 -9.30
C ALA A 103 -1.34 15.56 -9.70
N VAL A 104 -0.73 14.81 -8.79
CA VAL A 104 0.51 14.07 -9.07
C VAL A 104 0.28 12.56 -8.97
N THR A 105 1.04 11.79 -9.77
CA THR A 105 1.34 10.40 -9.48
C THR A 105 2.77 10.32 -8.97
N VAL A 106 2.99 9.60 -7.86
CA VAL A 106 4.30 9.38 -7.25
C VAL A 106 4.59 7.88 -7.28
N SER A 107 5.47 7.48 -8.19
CA SER A 107 5.80 6.06 -8.45
C SER A 107 7.33 5.84 -8.41
N THR A 108 7.97 6.55 -7.51
CA THR A 108 9.41 6.48 -7.20
C THR A 108 9.74 5.26 -6.32
N PRO A 109 11.00 4.99 -5.95
CA PRO A 109 11.33 4.08 -4.85
C PRO A 109 10.76 4.54 -3.51
N ASP A 110 10.57 3.59 -2.58
CA ASP A 110 9.84 3.79 -1.31
C ASP A 110 10.36 4.99 -0.50
N HIS A 111 11.70 5.17 -0.41
CA HIS A 111 12.34 6.25 0.34
C HIS A 111 12.05 7.66 -0.18
N MET A 112 11.54 7.79 -1.41
CA MET A 112 11.22 9.07 -2.01
C MET A 112 9.73 9.39 -1.98
N HIS A 113 8.85 8.41 -1.67
CA HIS A 113 7.41 8.60 -1.67
C HIS A 113 6.97 9.79 -0.81
N ALA A 114 7.42 9.82 0.44
CA ALA A 114 6.94 10.77 1.42
C ALA A 114 7.34 12.22 1.08
N VAL A 115 8.59 12.47 0.72
CA VAL A 115 9.07 13.83 0.41
C VAL A 115 8.40 14.40 -0.84
N VAL A 116 8.21 13.58 -1.88
CA VAL A 116 7.54 14.02 -3.12
C VAL A 116 6.06 14.28 -2.86
N ALA A 117 5.36 13.33 -2.20
CA ALA A 117 3.94 13.47 -1.90
C ALA A 117 3.65 14.64 -0.96
N ALA A 118 4.45 14.80 0.10
CA ALA A 118 4.30 15.90 1.06
C ALA A 118 4.43 17.27 0.39
N GLN A 119 5.47 17.44 -0.44
CA GLN A 119 5.72 18.72 -1.10
C GLN A 119 4.58 19.06 -2.08
N ALA A 120 4.13 18.10 -2.90
CA ALA A 120 3.01 18.30 -3.80
C ALA A 120 1.71 18.64 -3.04
N MET A 121 1.39 17.88 -1.98
CA MET A 121 0.17 18.12 -1.20
C MET A 121 0.20 19.47 -0.45
N LYS A 122 1.34 19.91 0.07
CA LYS A 122 1.50 21.25 0.68
C LYS A 122 1.23 22.38 -0.30
N MET A 123 1.40 22.14 -1.61
CA MET A 123 1.03 23.06 -2.69
C MET A 123 -0.45 22.91 -3.09
N GLY A 124 -1.25 22.14 -2.36
CA GLY A 124 -2.67 21.93 -2.64
C GLY A 124 -2.94 20.94 -3.80
N LYS A 125 -1.96 20.13 -4.19
CA LYS A 125 -2.12 19.14 -5.28
C LYS A 125 -2.68 17.82 -4.74
N HIS A 126 -3.60 17.21 -5.49
CA HIS A 126 -4.06 15.85 -5.20
C HIS A 126 -2.93 14.84 -5.45
N CYS A 127 -2.92 13.73 -4.73
CA CYS A 127 -1.79 12.79 -4.78
C CYS A 127 -2.22 11.33 -4.88
N PHE A 128 -1.80 10.68 -5.96
CA PHE A 128 -1.77 9.22 -6.07
C PHE A 128 -0.34 8.77 -5.81
N CYS A 129 -0.09 8.00 -4.74
CA CYS A 129 1.25 7.54 -4.40
C CYS A 129 1.31 6.02 -4.37
N GLN A 130 2.35 5.42 -4.93
CA GLN A 130 2.56 3.98 -4.92
C GLN A 130 2.74 3.42 -3.51
N LYS A 131 2.57 2.12 -3.39
CA LYS A 131 2.73 1.33 -2.16
C LYS A 131 4.19 0.82 -2.00
N PRO A 132 4.63 0.65 -0.74
CA PRO A 132 4.00 1.16 0.48
C PRO A 132 3.95 2.68 0.45
N LEU A 133 3.01 3.27 1.19
CA LEU A 133 2.84 4.74 1.15
C LEU A 133 4.13 5.47 1.49
N THR A 134 4.91 4.93 2.42
CA THR A 134 6.13 5.54 2.95
C THR A 134 7.19 4.52 3.31
N HIS A 135 8.40 5.00 3.56
CA HIS A 135 9.54 4.22 3.98
C HIS A 135 9.66 4.13 5.51
N SER A 136 9.32 5.20 6.24
CA SER A 136 9.27 5.22 7.70
C SER A 136 7.83 5.33 8.24
N ILE A 137 7.67 5.06 9.54
CA ILE A 137 6.35 4.98 10.18
C ILE A 137 5.72 6.37 10.31
N GLU A 138 6.49 7.36 10.78
CA GLU A 138 5.98 8.72 10.97
C GLU A 138 5.57 9.40 9.67
N GLU A 139 6.29 9.14 8.59
CA GLU A 139 5.96 9.66 7.26
C GLU A 139 4.51 9.37 6.88
N ALA A 140 4.01 8.14 7.15
CA ALA A 140 2.65 7.75 6.81
C ALA A 140 1.61 8.62 7.55
N ARG A 141 1.84 8.91 8.83
CA ARG A 141 0.97 9.77 9.63
C ARG A 141 1.05 11.22 9.17
N VAL A 142 2.26 11.71 8.89
CA VAL A 142 2.48 13.08 8.40
C VAL A 142 1.76 13.30 7.07
N LEU A 143 1.87 12.36 6.11
CA LEU A 143 1.14 12.47 4.85
C LEU A 143 -0.38 12.49 5.04
N GLY A 144 -0.90 11.68 5.96
CA GLY A 144 -2.32 11.70 6.31
C GLY A 144 -2.76 13.04 6.90
N ASN A 145 -1.94 13.66 7.75
CA ASN A 145 -2.22 14.96 8.34
C ASN A 145 -2.17 16.09 7.29
N ILE A 146 -1.13 16.12 6.45
CA ILE A 146 -1.04 17.10 5.35
C ILE A 146 -2.27 16.99 4.43
N ALA A 147 -2.69 15.78 4.08
CA ALA A 147 -3.86 15.59 3.22
C ALA A 147 -5.14 16.16 3.85
N ARG A 148 -5.32 16.01 5.18
CA ARG A 148 -6.46 16.62 5.90
C ARG A 148 -6.37 18.15 5.95
N GLU A 149 -5.21 18.68 6.29
CA GLU A 149 -4.97 20.13 6.41
C GLU A 149 -5.15 20.83 5.07
N GLN A 150 -4.59 20.29 4.01
CA GLN A 150 -4.68 20.85 2.65
C GLN A 150 -6.00 20.50 1.96
N LYS A 151 -6.82 19.61 2.54
CA LYS A 151 -8.10 19.14 1.98
C LYS A 151 -7.95 18.58 0.56
N VAL A 152 -6.85 17.88 0.30
CA VAL A 152 -6.57 17.26 -1.00
C VAL A 152 -7.02 15.80 -1.02
N VAL A 153 -7.45 15.34 -2.18
CA VAL A 153 -7.77 13.93 -2.43
C VAL A 153 -6.47 13.14 -2.56
N THR A 154 -6.43 11.98 -1.92
CA THR A 154 -5.27 11.09 -1.97
C THR A 154 -5.69 9.65 -2.19
N GLN A 155 -4.83 8.85 -2.82
CA GLN A 155 -5.03 7.41 -3.03
C GLN A 155 -3.68 6.70 -3.07
N MET A 156 -3.52 5.62 -2.32
CA MET A 156 -2.34 4.76 -2.42
C MET A 156 -2.51 3.71 -3.52
N GLY A 157 -1.43 3.33 -4.19
CA GLY A 157 -1.41 2.39 -5.32
C GLY A 157 -1.61 0.90 -4.97
N ASN A 158 -2.33 0.56 -3.91
CA ASN A 158 -2.72 -0.81 -3.55
C ASN A 158 -4.04 -1.21 -4.22
N GLN A 159 -4.02 -1.42 -5.52
CA GLN A 159 -5.18 -1.56 -6.40
C GLN A 159 -6.19 -2.64 -5.98
N GLY A 160 -5.77 -3.69 -5.26
CA GLY A 160 -6.65 -4.71 -4.71
C GLY A 160 -7.77 -4.15 -3.82
N THR A 161 -7.57 -2.95 -3.24
CA THR A 161 -8.59 -2.23 -2.45
C THR A 161 -9.87 -1.96 -3.25
N ALA A 162 -9.78 -1.85 -4.56
CA ALA A 162 -10.92 -1.66 -5.46
C ALA A 162 -11.58 -2.98 -5.92
N ASP A 163 -10.97 -4.14 -5.63
CA ASP A 163 -11.49 -5.43 -6.09
C ASP A 163 -12.77 -5.85 -5.34
N SER A 164 -13.78 -6.27 -6.10
CA SER A 164 -15.06 -6.72 -5.55
C SER A 164 -14.94 -7.99 -4.71
N THR A 165 -13.98 -8.88 -5.03
CA THR A 165 -13.72 -10.11 -4.27
C THR A 165 -13.21 -9.76 -2.88
N LEU A 166 -12.23 -8.85 -2.80
CA LEU A 166 -11.68 -8.36 -1.54
C LEU A 166 -12.75 -7.67 -0.69
N ARG A 167 -13.53 -6.77 -1.30
CA ARG A 167 -14.57 -6.01 -0.58
C ARG A 167 -15.70 -6.91 -0.08
N LEU A 168 -16.12 -7.90 -0.86
CA LEU A 168 -17.11 -8.89 -0.44
C LEU A 168 -16.56 -9.73 0.73
N SER A 169 -15.32 -10.20 0.64
CA SER A 169 -14.67 -10.94 1.73
C SER A 169 -14.66 -10.15 3.04
N ALA A 170 -14.26 -8.88 2.98
CA ALA A 170 -14.29 -8.00 4.16
C ALA A 170 -15.71 -7.80 4.72
N ALA A 171 -16.71 -7.68 3.85
CA ALA A 171 -18.10 -7.56 4.26
C ALA A 171 -18.65 -8.82 4.92
N LEU A 172 -18.29 -10.01 4.42
CA LEU A 172 -18.66 -11.30 5.04
C LEU A 172 -18.07 -11.45 6.45
N ILE A 173 -16.82 -11.04 6.66
CA ILE A 173 -16.21 -11.02 7.99
C ILE A 173 -16.97 -10.08 8.93
N LYS A 174 -17.26 -8.86 8.49
CA LYS A 174 -18.02 -7.88 9.29
C LYS A 174 -19.45 -8.35 9.62
N LYS A 175 -20.07 -9.12 8.73
CA LYS A 175 -21.37 -9.77 8.97
C LYS A 175 -21.29 -10.89 10.01
N GLY A 176 -20.08 -11.39 10.32
CA GLY A 176 -19.86 -12.42 11.34
C GLY A 176 -20.06 -13.86 10.83
N GLU A 177 -19.90 -14.12 9.54
CA GLU A 177 -20.11 -15.44 8.92
C GLU A 177 -19.25 -16.55 9.55
N ILE A 178 -18.02 -16.23 10.00
CA ILE A 178 -17.14 -17.20 10.65
C ILE A 178 -17.09 -17.08 12.19
N GLY A 179 -18.00 -16.30 12.79
CA GLY A 179 -18.06 -16.08 14.23
C GLY A 179 -16.97 -15.13 14.73
N LYS A 180 -16.65 -15.17 16.04
CA LYS A 180 -15.59 -14.33 16.62
C LYS A 180 -14.23 -14.70 16.03
N ILE A 181 -13.45 -13.69 15.70
CA ILE A 181 -12.12 -13.89 15.11
C ILE A 181 -11.12 -14.28 16.19
N LYS A 182 -10.27 -15.25 15.88
CA LYS A 182 -9.23 -15.79 16.77
C LYS A 182 -7.85 -15.30 16.36
N GLU A 183 -7.52 -15.41 15.07
CA GLU A 183 -6.21 -15.06 14.52
C GLU A 183 -6.28 -14.82 13.01
N VAL A 184 -5.23 -14.17 12.49
CA VAL A 184 -5.07 -13.91 11.07
C VAL A 184 -3.67 -14.35 10.63
N HIS A 185 -3.58 -15.00 9.47
CA HIS A 185 -2.32 -15.37 8.85
C HIS A 185 -2.24 -14.76 7.45
N VAL A 186 -1.11 -14.13 7.15
CA VAL A 186 -0.83 -13.47 5.87
C VAL A 186 0.55 -13.89 5.38
N TRP A 187 0.68 -14.25 4.11
CA TRP A 187 1.97 -14.69 3.58
C TRP A 187 2.19 -14.24 2.14
N THR A 188 3.46 -14.27 1.70
CA THR A 188 3.88 -13.96 0.34
C THR A 188 5.05 -14.83 -0.10
N ASN A 189 5.18 -15.00 -1.41
CA ASN A 189 6.33 -15.66 -2.05
C ASN A 189 7.55 -14.73 -2.23
N ARG A 190 7.47 -13.50 -1.77
CA ARG A 190 8.59 -12.53 -1.84
C ARG A 190 9.64 -12.87 -0.76
N PRO A 191 10.90 -12.42 -0.96
CA PRO A 191 11.40 -11.56 -2.04
C PRO A 191 11.66 -12.32 -3.35
N VAL A 192 11.53 -11.62 -4.50
CA VAL A 192 11.98 -12.07 -5.82
C VAL A 192 13.26 -11.35 -6.26
N TRP A 193 13.75 -10.44 -5.47
CA TRP A 193 15.05 -9.79 -5.58
C TRP A 193 16.00 -10.36 -4.52
N PRO A 194 17.32 -10.26 -4.74
CA PRO A 194 18.29 -10.69 -3.74
C PRO A 194 18.21 -9.81 -2.48
N GLN A 195 18.04 -10.44 -1.34
CA GLN A 195 18.22 -9.83 -0.01
C GLN A 195 18.68 -10.91 0.96
N SER A 196 19.76 -10.66 1.67
CA SER A 196 20.30 -11.47 2.77
C SER A 196 21.56 -10.85 3.33
N LYS A 197 22.02 -11.34 4.50
CA LYS A 197 23.31 -10.98 5.09
C LYS A 197 24.47 -11.28 4.14
N GLY A 198 25.40 -10.32 4.05
CA GLY A 198 26.70 -10.51 3.39
C GLY A 198 26.67 -10.52 1.86
N LEU A 199 25.57 -10.14 1.23
CA LEU A 199 25.56 -9.92 -0.22
C LEU A 199 26.45 -8.72 -0.56
N GLN A 200 27.46 -8.98 -1.40
CA GLN A 200 28.38 -7.93 -1.87
C GLN A 200 27.72 -7.14 -3.00
N VAL A 201 27.70 -5.82 -2.87
CA VAL A 201 27.17 -4.92 -3.90
C VAL A 201 28.34 -4.24 -4.59
N LYS A 202 28.46 -4.43 -5.89
CA LYS A 202 29.51 -3.79 -6.70
C LYS A 202 29.12 -2.36 -7.00
N THR A 203 29.96 -1.42 -6.61
CA THR A 203 29.80 -0.01 -6.98
C THR A 203 30.40 0.28 -8.35
N ALA A 204 29.87 1.27 -9.03
CA ALA A 204 30.34 1.75 -10.32
C ALA A 204 30.07 3.25 -10.46
N ALA A 205 30.66 3.89 -11.46
CA ALA A 205 30.22 5.22 -11.84
C ALA A 205 28.81 5.14 -12.48
N PRO A 206 27.89 6.04 -12.11
CA PRO A 206 26.58 6.07 -12.75
C PRO A 206 26.70 6.40 -14.23
N PRO A 207 25.90 5.77 -15.12
CA PRO A 207 25.78 6.22 -16.50
C PRO A 207 25.40 7.70 -16.57
N ALA A 208 25.87 8.40 -17.59
CA ALA A 208 25.61 9.84 -17.76
C ALA A 208 24.10 10.19 -17.84
N SER A 209 23.27 9.22 -18.23
CA SER A 209 21.81 9.35 -18.30
C SER A 209 21.11 9.20 -16.94
N ILE A 210 21.82 8.80 -15.87
CA ILE A 210 21.24 8.58 -14.54
C ILE A 210 21.69 9.68 -13.60
N HIS A 211 20.74 10.49 -13.12
CA HIS A 211 20.96 11.53 -12.13
C HIS A 211 20.95 10.93 -10.71
N TRP A 212 22.04 10.22 -10.35
CA TRP A 212 22.12 9.40 -9.15
C TRP A 212 21.89 10.15 -7.85
N ASP A 213 22.39 11.38 -7.70
CA ASP A 213 22.16 12.19 -6.51
C ASP A 213 20.65 12.49 -6.31
N LEU A 214 19.90 12.67 -7.39
CA LEU A 214 18.44 12.85 -7.34
C LEU A 214 17.73 11.55 -6.95
N TRP A 215 18.27 10.39 -7.36
CA TRP A 215 17.73 9.10 -6.98
C TRP A 215 17.96 8.79 -5.49
N VAL A 216 19.16 9.07 -4.95
CA VAL A 216 19.47 8.93 -3.51
C VAL A 216 18.58 9.86 -2.68
N GLY A 217 18.32 11.06 -3.19
CA GLY A 217 17.38 12.00 -2.59
C GLY A 217 17.67 12.28 -1.12
N GLY A 218 16.69 12.07 -0.26
CA GLY A 218 16.77 12.30 1.18
C GLY A 218 17.48 11.22 1.98
N ALA A 219 17.93 10.12 1.36
CA ALA A 219 18.66 9.06 2.02
C ALA A 219 20.12 9.46 2.29
N LYS A 220 20.81 8.69 3.15
CA LYS A 220 22.26 8.82 3.35
C LYS A 220 22.98 8.61 2.01
N LYS A 221 24.06 9.39 1.79
CA LYS A 221 24.86 9.28 0.56
C LYS A 221 25.27 7.82 0.30
N HIS A 222 25.03 7.37 -0.91
CA HIS A 222 25.31 6.02 -1.36
C HIS A 222 25.92 6.04 -2.75
N GLU A 223 26.94 5.21 -2.98
CA GLU A 223 27.54 5.06 -4.30
C GLU A 223 26.57 4.33 -5.25
N TYR A 224 26.65 4.66 -6.53
CA TYR A 224 25.83 3.99 -7.53
C TYR A 224 26.21 2.50 -7.65
N SER A 225 25.18 1.68 -7.82
CA SER A 225 25.31 0.26 -8.16
C SER A 225 24.20 -0.17 -9.11
N PRO A 226 24.55 -0.89 -10.20
CA PRO A 226 23.56 -1.54 -11.06
C PRO A 226 22.84 -2.71 -10.35
N GLU A 227 23.30 -3.09 -9.17
CA GLU A 227 22.64 -4.10 -8.33
C GLU A 227 21.60 -3.48 -7.38
N ILE A 228 21.52 -2.16 -7.31
CA ILE A 228 20.48 -1.41 -6.57
C ILE A 228 19.44 -0.86 -7.52
N HIS A 229 19.85 0.00 -8.44
CA HIS A 229 18.98 0.59 -9.46
C HIS A 229 18.93 -0.31 -10.71
N PRO A 230 17.79 -0.47 -11.38
CA PRO A 230 16.51 0.21 -11.12
C PRO A 230 15.52 -0.57 -10.23
N PHE A 231 15.79 -1.83 -9.83
CA PHE A 231 14.77 -2.71 -9.25
C PHE A 231 15.12 -3.29 -7.87
N LYS A 232 16.40 -3.67 -7.62
CA LYS A 232 16.79 -4.46 -6.44
C LYS A 232 16.87 -3.63 -5.14
N TRP A 233 16.71 -2.31 -5.22
CA TRP A 233 16.69 -1.37 -4.09
C TRP A 233 15.70 -1.79 -2.98
N ARG A 234 14.66 -2.55 -3.32
CA ARG A 234 13.65 -3.06 -2.37
C ARG A 234 14.23 -3.89 -1.24
N GLY A 235 15.35 -4.57 -1.49
CA GLY A 235 16.05 -5.39 -0.51
C GLY A 235 16.94 -4.61 0.45
N PHE A 236 17.13 -3.30 0.27
CA PHE A 236 18.04 -2.47 1.05
C PHE A 236 17.29 -1.60 2.07
N TRP A 237 17.71 -1.63 3.32
CA TRP A 237 17.12 -0.80 4.39
C TRP A 237 17.12 0.69 4.07
N ALA A 238 18.12 1.17 3.33
CA ALA A 238 18.25 2.57 2.97
C ALA A 238 17.19 3.08 1.98
N PHE A 239 16.60 2.19 1.17
CA PHE A 239 15.80 2.60 0.01
C PHE A 239 14.44 1.92 -0.09
N GLY A 240 14.31 0.70 0.43
CA GLY A 240 13.11 -0.10 0.33
C GLY A 240 12.60 -0.59 1.67
N THR A 241 11.52 -1.33 1.64
CA THR A 241 10.81 -1.84 2.81
C THR A 241 10.75 -3.37 2.87
N GLY A 242 11.61 -4.04 2.08
CA GLY A 242 11.69 -5.51 2.04
C GLY A 242 10.43 -6.19 1.52
N ALA A 243 10.35 -7.51 1.71
CA ALA A 243 9.21 -8.31 1.28
C ALA A 243 7.91 -7.89 1.99
N LEU A 244 8.00 -7.50 3.26
CA LEU A 244 6.84 -7.06 4.04
C LEU A 244 6.21 -5.79 3.45
N GLY A 245 6.98 -4.72 3.29
CA GLY A 245 6.43 -3.45 2.76
C GLY A 245 5.97 -3.59 1.32
N ASP A 246 6.69 -4.34 0.48
CA ASP A 246 6.29 -4.57 -0.91
C ASP A 246 4.92 -5.26 -1.01
N MET A 247 4.66 -6.29 -0.18
CA MET A 247 3.49 -7.15 -0.38
C MET A 247 2.39 -7.04 0.67
N ALA A 248 2.68 -6.64 1.90
CA ALA A 248 1.64 -6.59 2.92
C ALA A 248 0.56 -5.53 2.61
N CYS A 249 0.91 -4.46 1.91
CA CYS A 249 -0.09 -3.51 1.39
C CYS A 249 -1.16 -4.16 0.50
N HIS A 250 -0.88 -5.34 -0.05
CA HIS A 250 -1.78 -6.12 -0.88
C HIS A 250 -2.40 -7.30 -0.13
N THR A 251 -1.58 -8.20 0.43
CA THR A 251 -2.08 -9.44 1.05
C THR A 251 -2.69 -9.21 2.44
N PHE A 252 -2.23 -8.20 3.18
CA PHE A 252 -2.80 -7.76 4.46
C PHE A 252 -4.05 -6.87 4.28
N ASN A 253 -4.31 -6.41 3.06
CA ASN A 253 -5.35 -5.43 2.73
C ASN A 253 -6.76 -5.92 3.09
N MET A 254 -7.12 -7.16 2.71
CA MET A 254 -8.43 -7.72 3.02
C MET A 254 -8.65 -7.88 4.54
N PRO A 255 -7.74 -8.49 5.31
CA PRO A 255 -7.83 -8.50 6.77
C PRO A 255 -7.89 -7.10 7.40
N PHE A 256 -7.09 -6.15 6.92
CA PHE A 256 -7.11 -4.77 7.40
C PHE A 256 -8.48 -4.11 7.20
N MET A 257 -9.05 -4.24 6.00
CA MET A 257 -10.38 -3.72 5.67
C MET A 257 -11.49 -4.37 6.52
N ALA A 258 -11.37 -5.68 6.75
CA ALA A 258 -12.35 -6.45 7.51
C ALA A 258 -12.34 -6.12 9.00
N LEU A 259 -11.16 -6.00 9.61
CA LEU A 259 -10.95 -6.04 11.05
C LEU A 259 -10.40 -4.75 11.66
N ASN A 260 -10.17 -3.71 10.85
CA ASN A 260 -9.58 -2.44 11.30
C ASN A 260 -8.28 -2.66 12.10
N LEU A 261 -7.29 -3.33 11.47
CA LEU A 261 -6.02 -3.71 12.10
C LEU A 261 -5.08 -2.52 12.24
N ARG A 262 -5.36 -1.66 13.21
CA ARG A 262 -4.59 -0.44 13.52
C ARG A 262 -4.01 -0.52 14.92
N ASN A 263 -2.91 0.20 15.14
CA ASN A 263 -2.34 0.43 16.44
C ASN A 263 -2.07 -0.88 17.23
N PRO A 264 -1.27 -1.82 16.71
CA PRO A 264 -0.88 -2.98 17.51
C PRO A 264 -0.15 -2.50 18.77
N THR A 265 -0.25 -3.24 19.87
CA THR A 265 0.41 -2.93 21.14
C THR A 265 1.83 -3.46 21.19
N SER A 266 2.10 -4.52 20.44
CA SER A 266 3.46 -5.05 20.30
C SER A 266 3.64 -5.77 18.97
N VAL A 267 4.89 -5.90 18.56
CA VAL A 267 5.33 -6.64 17.40
C VAL A 267 6.64 -7.37 17.69
N GLU A 268 6.77 -8.61 17.23
CA GLU A 268 8.01 -9.39 17.32
C GLU A 268 8.27 -10.12 16.02
N ALA A 269 9.54 -10.41 15.74
CA ALA A 269 9.94 -11.08 14.52
C ALA A 269 10.96 -12.17 14.77
N VAL A 270 10.84 -13.26 14.00
CA VAL A 270 11.87 -14.28 13.83
C VAL A 270 12.27 -14.29 12.35
N CYS A 271 13.55 -14.10 12.07
CA CYS A 271 14.05 -14.01 10.70
C CYS A 271 15.41 -14.69 10.56
N ASP A 272 15.85 -14.84 9.30
CA ASP A 272 17.24 -15.18 9.03
C ASP A 272 18.16 -14.03 9.45
N GLU A 273 19.46 -14.31 9.65
CA GLU A 273 20.43 -13.27 9.98
C GLU A 273 20.48 -12.18 8.90
N HIS A 274 20.60 -10.92 9.34
CA HIS A 274 20.84 -9.76 8.48
C HIS A 274 21.97 -8.90 9.05
N ASP A 275 22.53 -8.00 8.24
CA ASP A 275 23.67 -7.14 8.59
C ASP A 275 23.29 -5.66 8.74
N GLY A 276 22.00 -5.33 8.69
CA GLY A 276 21.52 -3.96 8.72
C GLY A 276 21.67 -3.19 7.38
N VAL A 277 22.27 -3.82 6.36
CA VAL A 277 22.38 -3.27 4.99
C VAL A 277 21.22 -3.74 4.15
N MET A 278 20.96 -5.05 4.17
CA MET A 278 19.85 -5.69 3.45
C MET A 278 18.88 -6.37 4.43
N TYR A 279 17.63 -6.48 3.99
CA TYR A 279 16.61 -7.23 4.70
C TYR A 279 16.96 -8.74 4.79
N PRO A 280 16.46 -9.46 5.83
CA PRO A 280 16.64 -10.90 5.93
C PRO A 280 15.96 -11.62 4.76
N LYS A 281 16.50 -12.81 4.39
CA LYS A 281 15.96 -13.63 3.30
C LYS A 281 14.55 -14.13 3.58
N SER A 282 14.24 -14.46 4.84
CA SER A 282 12.93 -14.89 5.26
C SER A 282 12.56 -14.35 6.63
N SER A 283 11.26 -14.16 6.87
CA SER A 283 10.77 -13.72 8.16
C SER A 283 9.41 -14.32 8.54
N GLN A 284 9.17 -14.36 9.85
CA GLN A 284 7.86 -14.52 10.45
C GLN A 284 7.68 -13.40 11.47
N ILE A 285 6.59 -12.65 11.36
CA ILE A 285 6.31 -11.50 12.21
C ILE A 285 4.98 -11.70 12.90
N HIS A 286 4.92 -11.40 14.18
CA HIS A 286 3.74 -11.51 15.01
C HIS A 286 3.34 -10.13 15.53
N PHE A 287 2.14 -9.70 15.19
CA PHE A 287 1.52 -8.46 15.67
C PHE A 287 0.45 -8.80 16.70
N VAL A 288 0.42 -8.07 17.80
CA VAL A 288 -0.62 -8.16 18.84
C VAL A 288 -1.46 -6.90 18.81
N PHE A 289 -2.74 -7.04 18.49
CA PHE A 289 -3.69 -5.93 18.46
C PHE A 289 -4.54 -5.91 19.74
N PRO A 290 -4.86 -4.70 20.26
CA PRO A 290 -5.73 -4.57 21.43
C PRO A 290 -7.18 -4.90 21.08
N ASP A 291 -7.99 -5.01 22.14
CA ASP A 291 -9.45 -4.95 22.00
C ASP A 291 -9.85 -3.65 21.29
N LEU A 292 -10.77 -3.78 20.37
CA LEU A 292 -11.38 -2.66 19.66
C LEU A 292 -12.90 -2.85 19.73
N ASP A 293 -13.66 -1.75 19.73
CA ASP A 293 -15.12 -1.81 19.80
C ASP A 293 -15.68 -2.76 18.72
N GLY A 294 -16.38 -3.80 19.16
CA GLY A 294 -16.88 -4.88 18.30
C GLY A 294 -15.88 -5.98 17.90
N ARG A 295 -14.61 -5.92 18.35
CA ARG A 295 -13.59 -6.94 18.05
C ARG A 295 -12.68 -7.17 19.26
N PRO A 296 -12.52 -8.45 19.75
CA PRO A 296 -11.54 -8.78 20.78
C PRO A 296 -10.11 -8.55 20.30
N GLY A 297 -9.17 -8.53 21.24
CA GLY A 297 -7.74 -8.53 20.95
C GLY A 297 -7.36 -9.67 20.02
N LEU A 298 -6.38 -9.46 19.15
CA LEU A 298 -6.13 -10.32 18.01
C LEU A 298 -4.64 -10.52 17.77
N ASN A 299 -4.26 -11.75 17.45
CA ASN A 299 -2.95 -12.11 16.94
C ASN A 299 -2.96 -12.14 15.41
N VAL A 300 -1.98 -11.51 14.79
CA VAL A 300 -1.81 -11.51 13.34
C VAL A 300 -0.39 -11.90 12.99
N TYR A 301 -0.25 -12.86 12.08
CA TYR A 301 1.03 -13.43 11.68
C TYR A 301 1.31 -13.15 10.21
N TRP A 302 2.52 -12.70 9.93
CA TRP A 302 3.07 -12.54 8.59
C TRP A 302 4.15 -13.57 8.33
N TYR A 303 4.25 -14.03 7.07
CA TYR A 303 5.28 -14.98 6.63
C TYR A 303 5.80 -14.59 5.24
N ASP A 304 7.12 -14.66 5.04
CA ASP A 304 7.78 -14.44 3.76
C ASP A 304 9.02 -15.32 3.57
N GLY A 305 9.67 -15.21 2.40
CA GLY A 305 10.90 -15.94 2.09
C GLY A 305 10.72 -17.45 2.06
N GLY A 306 9.52 -17.95 1.79
CA GLY A 306 9.18 -19.37 1.77
C GLY A 306 8.63 -19.91 3.09
N ARG A 307 8.59 -19.10 4.15
CA ARG A 307 7.85 -19.46 5.37
C ARG A 307 6.35 -19.42 5.07
N MET A 308 5.61 -20.33 5.68
CA MET A 308 4.17 -20.52 5.44
C MET A 308 3.40 -20.59 6.75
N PRO A 309 2.10 -20.26 6.74
CA PRO A 309 1.22 -20.56 7.88
C PRO A 309 1.26 -22.05 8.26
N PRO A 310 0.95 -22.41 9.52
CA PRO A 310 0.81 -23.78 9.95
C PRO A 310 -0.16 -24.59 9.09
N ALA A 311 0.10 -25.88 8.90
CA ALA A 311 -0.71 -26.74 8.01
C ALA A 311 -2.19 -26.81 8.42
N GLU A 312 -2.47 -26.77 9.72
CA GLU A 312 -3.82 -26.75 10.27
C GLU A 312 -4.61 -25.47 9.94
N VAL A 313 -3.91 -24.35 9.76
CA VAL A 313 -4.52 -23.08 9.29
C VAL A 313 -4.97 -23.23 7.83
N LEU A 314 -4.18 -23.90 7.01
CA LEU A 314 -4.45 -24.11 5.59
C LEU A 314 -5.33 -25.33 5.29
N ALA A 315 -5.66 -26.15 6.31
CA ALA A 315 -6.51 -27.33 6.13
C ALA A 315 -7.90 -26.93 5.58
N GLY A 316 -8.35 -27.65 4.56
CA GLY A 316 -9.63 -27.36 3.88
C GLY A 316 -9.60 -26.18 2.90
N CYS A 317 -8.52 -25.40 2.85
CA CYS A 317 -8.37 -24.34 1.85
C CYS A 317 -8.07 -24.92 0.46
N PRO A 318 -8.54 -24.28 -0.63
CA PRO A 318 -8.14 -24.62 -1.99
C PRO A 318 -6.63 -24.63 -2.17
N LYS A 319 -6.16 -25.41 -3.14
CA LYS A 319 -4.75 -25.52 -3.50
C LYS A 319 -4.51 -25.05 -4.92
N ALA A 320 -3.33 -24.52 -5.16
CA ALA A 320 -2.85 -24.18 -6.48
C ALA A 320 -2.34 -25.44 -7.20
N LYS A 321 -2.34 -25.44 -8.52
CA LYS A 321 -1.69 -26.47 -9.32
C LYS A 321 -0.26 -26.07 -9.67
N ASN A 322 0.67 -26.98 -9.48
CA ASN A 322 2.04 -26.88 -9.96
C ASN A 322 2.34 -28.16 -10.76
N GLY A 323 2.11 -28.08 -12.08
CA GLY A 323 2.01 -29.26 -12.94
C GLY A 323 0.83 -30.14 -12.48
N ASP A 324 1.07 -31.43 -12.27
CA ASP A 324 0.06 -32.38 -11.79
C ASP A 324 -0.08 -32.43 -10.26
N ARG A 325 0.68 -31.61 -9.52
CA ARG A 325 0.66 -31.60 -8.06
C ARG A 325 -0.18 -30.44 -7.52
N GLU A 326 -0.96 -30.74 -6.49
CA GLU A 326 -1.62 -29.72 -5.67
C GLU A 326 -0.67 -29.22 -4.58
N VAL A 327 -0.47 -27.92 -4.52
CA VAL A 327 0.38 -27.23 -3.53
C VAL A 327 -0.40 -26.09 -2.88
N PRO A 328 -0.09 -25.68 -1.64
CA PRO A 328 -0.65 -24.45 -1.08
C PRO A 328 -0.39 -23.25 -2.00
N PHE A 329 -1.31 -22.29 -2.03
CA PHE A 329 -1.03 -21.01 -2.68
C PHE A 329 0.19 -20.36 -2.00
N ASN A 330 1.09 -19.81 -2.80
CA ASN A 330 2.34 -19.23 -2.34
C ASN A 330 2.21 -17.80 -1.79
N SER A 331 1.00 -17.23 -1.83
CA SER A 331 0.67 -15.91 -1.33
C SER A 331 -0.81 -15.85 -0.96
N GLY A 332 -1.18 -15.04 0.06
CA GLY A 332 -2.57 -14.86 0.44
C GLY A 332 -2.78 -14.52 1.91
N SER A 333 -4.02 -14.68 2.37
CA SER A 333 -4.41 -14.50 3.76
C SER A 333 -5.50 -15.48 4.19
N VAL A 334 -5.50 -15.82 5.49
CA VAL A 334 -6.55 -16.59 6.16
C VAL A 334 -6.97 -15.86 7.42
N ILE A 335 -8.26 -15.60 7.58
CA ILE A 335 -8.86 -15.14 8.82
C ILE A 335 -9.52 -16.35 9.49
N VAL A 336 -9.09 -16.69 10.69
CA VAL A 336 -9.60 -17.82 11.47
C VAL A 336 -10.61 -17.33 12.50
N GLY A 337 -11.82 -17.85 12.45
CA GLY A 337 -12.90 -17.59 13.40
C GLY A 337 -13.31 -18.83 14.19
N GLU A 338 -14.29 -18.67 15.10
CA GLU A 338 -14.81 -19.77 15.92
C GLU A 338 -15.57 -20.82 15.11
N LYS A 339 -16.25 -20.41 14.05
CA LYS A 339 -17.12 -21.28 13.24
C LYS A 339 -16.47 -21.74 11.93
N GLY A 340 -15.42 -21.09 11.48
CA GLY A 340 -14.78 -21.38 10.21
C GLY A 340 -13.63 -20.41 9.91
N LYS A 341 -13.19 -20.43 8.67
CA LYS A 341 -12.10 -19.57 8.17
C LYS A 341 -12.56 -18.82 6.92
N LEU A 342 -11.99 -17.66 6.65
CA LEU A 342 -12.07 -17.03 5.33
C LEU A 342 -10.68 -17.09 4.69
N PHE A 343 -10.60 -17.71 3.52
CA PHE A 343 -9.38 -17.85 2.73
C PHE A 343 -9.41 -16.91 1.51
N SER A 344 -8.36 -16.14 1.33
CA SER A 344 -8.18 -15.23 0.20
C SER A 344 -6.77 -15.41 -0.38
N PRO A 345 -6.60 -16.23 -1.43
CA PRO A 345 -5.31 -16.51 -2.03
C PRO A 345 -4.88 -15.43 -3.01
N GLY A 346 -3.58 -15.46 -3.36
CA GLY A 346 -2.95 -14.57 -4.32
C GLY A 346 -2.52 -13.24 -3.73
N ASP A 347 -1.82 -12.47 -4.55
CA ASP A 347 -1.16 -11.24 -4.12
C ASP A 347 -2.14 -10.11 -3.80
N TYR A 348 -3.24 -10.01 -4.54
CA TYR A 348 -4.10 -8.82 -4.55
C TYR A 348 -5.52 -9.05 -4.01
N GLY A 349 -5.84 -10.26 -3.55
CA GLY A 349 -7.17 -10.59 -3.02
C GLY A 349 -8.30 -10.67 -4.07
N GLY A 350 -7.94 -10.72 -5.37
CA GLY A 350 -8.88 -10.73 -6.49
C GLY A 350 -9.19 -12.11 -7.06
N ASP A 351 -8.67 -13.19 -6.50
CA ASP A 351 -8.96 -14.56 -6.98
C ASP A 351 -10.37 -15.03 -6.57
N ALA A 352 -11.36 -14.60 -7.34
CA ALA A 352 -12.75 -14.89 -7.04
C ALA A 352 -13.13 -16.39 -7.13
N ALA A 353 -12.33 -17.21 -7.80
CA ALA A 353 -12.56 -18.65 -7.93
C ALA A 353 -12.18 -19.40 -6.65
N ASN A 354 -11.09 -19.00 -6.02
CA ASN A 354 -10.51 -19.70 -4.89
C ASN A 354 -10.67 -18.92 -3.54
N THR A 355 -11.35 -17.77 -3.56
CA THR A 355 -11.68 -17.02 -2.34
C THR A 355 -13.00 -17.48 -1.76
N GLY A 356 -13.02 -17.80 -0.45
CA GLY A 356 -14.24 -18.24 0.20
C GLY A 356 -14.09 -18.65 1.65
N LEU A 357 -15.15 -19.27 2.15
CA LEU A 357 -15.28 -19.72 3.52
C LEU A 357 -14.89 -21.21 3.63
N VAL A 358 -14.30 -21.59 4.75
CA VAL A 358 -13.95 -22.99 5.06
C VAL A 358 -14.57 -23.35 6.39
N PHE A 359 -15.48 -24.34 6.38
CA PHE A 359 -16.11 -24.90 7.58
C PHE A 359 -15.64 -26.34 7.76
N GLY A 360 -14.89 -26.60 8.83
CA GLY A 360 -14.14 -27.85 8.95
C GLY A 360 -13.11 -27.99 7.82
N ASN A 361 -13.30 -28.95 6.93
CA ASN A 361 -12.47 -29.14 5.73
C ASN A 361 -13.25 -28.85 4.40
N GLU A 362 -14.44 -28.29 4.49
CA GLU A 362 -15.28 -28.01 3.33
C GLU A 362 -15.13 -26.53 2.90
N PHE A 363 -14.64 -26.31 1.69
CA PHE A 363 -14.57 -25.00 1.07
C PHE A 363 -15.89 -24.62 0.42
N LYS A 364 -16.33 -23.40 0.63
CA LYS A 364 -17.50 -22.75 0.01
C LYS A 364 -17.06 -21.44 -0.61
N ASN A 365 -17.31 -21.28 -1.91
CA ASN A 365 -16.98 -20.03 -2.58
C ASN A 365 -17.77 -18.87 -1.95
N GLN A 366 -17.11 -17.74 -1.71
CA GLN A 366 -17.74 -16.58 -1.06
C GLN A 366 -19.00 -16.06 -1.78
N ARG A 367 -19.12 -16.30 -3.10
CA ARG A 367 -20.28 -15.88 -3.88
C ARG A 367 -21.58 -16.57 -3.43
N GLU A 368 -21.49 -17.75 -2.84
CA GLU A 368 -22.63 -18.47 -2.25
C GLU A 368 -23.23 -17.71 -1.06
N TYR A 369 -22.42 -16.88 -0.39
CA TYR A 369 -22.79 -16.07 0.78
C TYR A 369 -23.07 -14.60 0.43
N ALA A 370 -22.94 -14.21 -0.83
CA ALA A 370 -23.03 -12.81 -1.26
C ALA A 370 -24.48 -12.26 -1.20
N ARG A 371 -25.51 -13.12 -1.13
CA ARG A 371 -26.91 -12.68 -1.11
C ARG A 371 -27.21 -11.85 0.14
N GLY A 372 -27.65 -10.61 -0.06
CA GLY A 372 -27.99 -9.68 1.01
C GLY A 372 -26.75 -9.10 1.73
N VAL A 373 -25.56 -9.28 1.18
CA VAL A 373 -24.33 -8.62 1.68
C VAL A 373 -24.11 -7.35 0.87
N GLU A 374 -24.10 -6.23 1.58
CA GLU A 374 -23.83 -4.92 0.99
C GLU A 374 -22.36 -4.55 1.11
N TYR A 375 -21.77 -4.09 0.03
CA TYR A 375 -20.44 -3.50 -0.02
C TYR A 375 -20.34 -2.49 -1.16
N VAL A 376 -19.47 -1.51 -1.04
CA VAL A 376 -19.27 -0.49 -2.06
C VAL A 376 -18.56 -1.10 -3.26
N ARG A 377 -19.18 -1.04 -4.44
CA ARG A 377 -18.57 -1.45 -5.70
C ARG A 377 -17.68 -0.34 -6.23
N SER A 378 -16.53 -0.72 -6.76
CA SER A 378 -15.56 0.21 -7.34
C SER A 378 -15.73 0.30 -8.85
N PRO A 379 -15.61 1.49 -9.43
CA PRO A 379 -15.47 1.65 -10.89
C PRO A 379 -14.05 1.34 -11.39
N GLY A 380 -13.10 1.15 -10.47
CA GLY A 380 -11.68 0.96 -10.72
C GLY A 380 -10.83 1.81 -9.78
N HIS A 381 -9.64 1.32 -9.41
CA HIS A 381 -8.85 1.93 -8.35
C HIS A 381 -8.45 3.38 -8.66
N PHE A 382 -7.86 3.63 -9.84
CA PHE A 382 -7.48 4.99 -10.25
C PHE A 382 -8.72 5.85 -10.56
N VAL A 383 -9.80 5.24 -11.05
CA VAL A 383 -11.07 5.94 -11.32
C VAL A 383 -11.70 6.47 -10.02
N GLU A 384 -11.60 5.75 -8.90
CA GLU A 384 -12.02 6.27 -7.58
C GLU A 384 -11.27 7.56 -7.22
N PHE A 385 -9.96 7.62 -7.49
CA PHE A 385 -9.16 8.82 -7.25
C PHE A 385 -9.63 10.00 -8.11
N ALA A 386 -9.78 9.76 -9.42
CA ALA A 386 -10.23 10.79 -10.36
C ALA A 386 -11.65 11.30 -10.04
N ASN A 387 -12.57 10.39 -9.73
CA ASN A 387 -13.93 10.74 -9.33
C ASN A 387 -13.97 11.52 -8.01
N ALA A 388 -13.13 11.15 -7.04
CA ALA A 388 -13.04 11.89 -5.77
C ALA A 388 -12.54 13.33 -5.98
N ILE A 389 -11.60 13.58 -6.88
CA ILE A 389 -11.15 14.92 -7.26
C ILE A 389 -12.31 15.74 -7.83
N LYS A 390 -13.18 15.13 -8.61
CA LYS A 390 -14.39 15.74 -9.20
C LYS A 390 -15.57 15.82 -8.22
N GLY A 391 -15.41 15.34 -6.98
CA GLY A 391 -16.49 15.31 -5.98
C GLY A 391 -17.54 14.24 -6.25
N GLU A 392 -17.26 13.25 -7.09
CA GLU A 392 -18.20 12.19 -7.51
C GLU A 392 -18.00 10.87 -6.75
N GLY A 393 -17.46 10.88 -5.56
CA GLY A 393 -17.26 9.70 -4.72
C GLY A 393 -16.11 9.87 -3.73
N ALA A 394 -15.60 8.74 -3.22
CA ALA A 394 -14.50 8.73 -2.26
C ALA A 394 -13.36 7.84 -2.78
N ALA A 395 -12.13 8.31 -2.58
CA ALA A 395 -10.91 7.53 -2.74
C ALA A 395 -10.77 6.61 -1.52
N VAL A 396 -10.98 5.30 -1.70
CA VAL A 396 -11.07 4.36 -0.58
C VAL A 396 -9.72 4.16 0.10
N SER A 397 -8.64 4.08 -0.66
CA SER A 397 -7.28 3.96 -0.10
C SER A 397 -6.63 5.33 0.15
N ASN A 398 -7.40 6.28 0.72
CA ASN A 398 -6.88 7.60 1.05
C ASN A 398 -5.84 7.55 2.17
N PHE A 399 -4.93 8.51 2.17
CA PHE A 399 -3.82 8.54 3.13
C PHE A 399 -4.28 8.70 4.58
N PRO A 400 -5.23 9.62 4.90
CA PRO A 400 -5.63 9.84 6.28
C PRO A 400 -6.27 8.64 6.97
N ASP A 401 -7.18 7.95 6.28
CA ASP A 401 -8.10 7.03 6.94
C ASP A 401 -7.84 5.56 6.62
N TYR A 402 -7.05 5.27 5.59
CA TYR A 402 -6.78 3.90 5.17
C TYR A 402 -5.29 3.62 4.93
N ALA A 403 -4.68 4.24 3.94
CA ALA A 403 -3.33 3.93 3.50
C ALA A 403 -2.26 4.27 4.54
N GLY A 404 -2.37 5.40 5.21
CA GLY A 404 -1.48 5.79 6.31
C GLY A 404 -1.52 4.77 7.45
N PRO A 405 -2.68 4.53 8.07
CA PRO A 405 -2.81 3.51 9.13
C PRO A 405 -2.38 2.09 8.72
N LEU A 406 -2.65 1.68 7.48
CA LEU A 406 -2.17 0.39 6.96
C LEU A 406 -0.64 0.36 6.86
N SER A 407 -0.02 1.41 6.32
CA SER A 407 1.44 1.50 6.19
C SER A 407 2.12 1.60 7.55
N GLU A 408 1.59 2.39 8.51
CA GLU A 408 2.08 2.41 9.89
C GLU A 408 2.10 1.00 10.49
N THR A 409 1.01 0.25 10.35
CA THR A 409 0.90 -1.11 10.90
C THR A 409 1.92 -2.05 10.28
N ILE A 410 2.06 -2.04 8.96
CA ILE A 410 2.97 -2.93 8.24
C ILE A 410 4.43 -2.62 8.61
N LEU A 411 4.81 -1.35 8.60
CA LEU A 411 6.20 -0.94 8.87
C LEU A 411 6.67 -1.24 10.29
N LEU A 412 5.77 -1.43 11.26
CA LEU A 412 6.12 -1.95 12.58
C LEU A 412 6.72 -3.36 12.51
N GLY A 413 6.38 -4.16 11.52
CA GLY A 413 7.04 -5.45 11.29
C GLY A 413 8.51 -5.28 10.94
N ASN A 414 8.86 -4.32 10.08
CA ASN A 414 10.25 -3.98 9.78
C ASN A 414 11.01 -3.48 11.02
N LEU A 415 10.32 -2.73 11.88
CA LEU A 415 10.88 -2.30 13.16
C LEU A 415 11.28 -3.48 14.03
N ALA A 416 10.43 -4.51 14.12
CA ALA A 416 10.71 -5.73 14.89
C ALA A 416 11.86 -6.55 14.28
N LEU A 417 11.95 -6.62 12.94
CA LEU A 417 13.07 -7.26 12.23
C LEU A 417 14.40 -6.60 12.61
N LEU A 418 14.48 -5.27 12.56
CA LEU A 418 15.70 -4.55 12.88
C LEU A 418 16.04 -4.61 14.38
N ALA A 419 15.03 -4.56 15.25
CA ALA A 419 15.19 -4.65 16.69
C ALA A 419 15.72 -6.02 17.16
N GLY A 420 15.43 -7.10 16.42
CA GLY A 420 15.79 -8.47 16.81
C GLY A 420 15.18 -8.93 18.14
N LYS A 421 14.16 -8.24 18.62
CA LYS A 421 13.43 -8.52 19.86
C LYS A 421 11.99 -8.02 19.76
N LYS A 422 11.16 -8.45 20.70
CA LYS A 422 9.80 -7.91 20.84
C LYS A 422 9.85 -6.40 21.09
N VAL A 423 9.06 -5.65 20.33
CA VAL A 423 8.91 -4.19 20.45
C VAL A 423 7.52 -3.91 21.04
N GLU A 424 7.50 -3.23 22.18
CA GLU A 424 6.28 -2.65 22.73
C GLU A 424 6.06 -1.28 22.06
N TRP A 425 4.88 -1.11 21.47
CA TRP A 425 4.56 0.06 20.67
C TRP A 425 3.53 0.96 21.34
N ASP A 426 3.84 2.24 21.48
CA ASP A 426 2.86 3.27 21.83
C ASP A 426 2.45 4.03 20.55
N ALA A 427 1.29 3.65 20.01
CA ALA A 427 0.78 4.25 18.78
C ALA A 427 0.41 5.73 18.92
N SER A 428 0.01 6.17 20.14
CA SER A 428 -0.38 7.55 20.39
C SER A 428 0.81 8.50 20.34
N MET A 429 1.93 8.08 20.91
CA MET A 429 3.18 8.82 20.96
C MET A 429 4.12 8.49 19.77
N MET A 430 3.80 7.47 18.98
CA MET A 430 4.68 6.91 17.95
C MET A 430 6.06 6.54 18.49
N VAL A 431 6.08 5.75 19.55
CA VAL A 431 7.31 5.36 20.24
C VAL A 431 7.40 3.86 20.38
N ALA A 432 8.53 3.31 19.93
CA ALA A 432 8.98 1.97 20.30
C ALA A 432 9.71 2.06 21.63
N LYS A 433 9.24 1.38 22.67
CA LYS A 433 9.89 1.40 23.99
C LYS A 433 11.26 0.74 23.91
N ASP A 434 12.24 1.34 24.56
CA ASP A 434 13.62 0.83 24.62
C ASP A 434 14.27 0.57 23.24
N ALA A 435 13.93 1.41 22.25
CA ALA A 435 14.47 1.34 20.91
C ALA A 435 15.93 1.81 20.86
N SER A 436 16.76 1.10 20.08
CA SER A 436 18.08 1.60 19.69
C SER A 436 17.95 2.80 18.73
N PRO A 437 19.01 3.61 18.53
CA PRO A 437 18.98 4.72 17.56
C PRO A 437 18.59 4.29 16.15
N GLU A 438 19.07 3.13 15.69
CA GLU A 438 18.77 2.59 14.38
C GLU A 438 17.27 2.23 14.25
N VAL A 439 16.68 1.62 15.28
CA VAL A 439 15.26 1.32 15.35
C VAL A 439 14.43 2.60 15.39
N ALA A 440 14.88 3.61 16.15
CA ALA A 440 14.20 4.90 16.19
C ALA A 440 14.22 5.64 14.83
N GLU A 441 15.26 5.44 14.01
CA GLU A 441 15.34 6.00 12.64
C GLU A 441 14.28 5.41 11.70
N LEU A 442 13.88 4.16 11.87
CA LEU A 442 12.75 3.59 11.12
C LEU A 442 11.40 4.18 11.54
N VAL A 443 11.28 4.66 12.77
CA VAL A 443 10.11 5.41 13.20
C VAL A 443 10.11 6.80 12.58
N ARG A 444 11.24 7.54 12.73
CA ARG A 444 11.42 8.94 12.31
C ARG A 444 12.66 9.09 11.48
N HIS A 445 12.49 9.11 10.18
CA HIS A 445 13.61 9.23 9.26
C HIS A 445 14.33 10.58 9.36
N GLN A 446 15.67 10.55 9.38
CA GLN A 446 16.52 11.73 9.35
C GLN A 446 16.94 12.04 7.91
N TYR A 447 16.23 12.94 7.27
CA TYR A 447 16.52 13.33 5.89
C TYR A 447 17.88 14.00 5.74
N GLN A 448 18.54 13.72 4.62
CA GLN A 448 19.83 14.29 4.22
C GLN A 448 19.66 15.17 2.97
N ASN A 449 20.77 15.78 2.52
CA ASN A 449 20.87 16.46 1.22
C ASN A 449 19.85 17.60 1.00
N GLY A 450 19.37 18.23 2.09
CA GLY A 450 18.39 19.32 2.01
C GLY A 450 16.94 18.89 1.77
N TYR A 451 16.63 17.60 1.89
CA TYR A 451 15.25 17.10 1.85
C TYR A 451 14.60 17.19 3.24
N SER A 452 13.29 17.37 3.25
CA SER A 452 12.45 17.38 4.47
C SER A 452 10.99 17.09 4.10
N LEU A 453 10.20 16.66 5.08
CA LEU A 453 8.75 16.58 4.96
C LEU A 453 8.08 17.95 5.03
#